data_877a0ff530c033ada07a6f8b6925f2ac
#
_entry.id   877a0ff530c033ada07a6f8b6925f2ac
#
_cell.length_a   1.000
_cell.length_b   1.000
_cell.length_c   1.000
_cell.angle_alpha   90.00
_cell.angle_beta   90.00
_cell.angle_gamma   90.00
#
_symmetry.space_group_name_H-M   'P 1'
#
loop_
_entity.id
_entity.type
_entity.pdbx_description
1 polymer ?
#
loop_
_entity_poly.entity_id
_entity_poly.type
_entity_poly.pdbx_seq_one_letter_code
_entity_poly.pdbx_strand_id
1 'polypeptide(L)'
;MKVIESWKAFSELVALRLGSKYKEGKRGWDGKYPISSILKELREDLKVVNCNLKSSLLLSSDELKLLCQDIAARAMFVHHHISKKAKERTDDAKARCDERKTSD
;
A
#
# COMPACT_ATOMS: atom_id res chain seq x y z
N MET A 1 -5.56 -1.25 -24.95
CA MET A 1 -6.22 -0.18 -24.20
C MET A 1 -5.19 0.68 -23.48
N LYS A 2 -5.30 1.97 -23.68
CA LYS A 2 -4.35 2.93 -23.10
C LYS A 2 -4.29 2.91 -21.58
N VAL A 3 -5.42 2.68 -20.88
CA VAL A 3 -5.48 2.63 -19.44
C VAL A 3 -4.67 1.45 -18.89
N ILE A 4 -4.81 0.28 -19.50
CA ILE A 4 -4.09 -0.93 -19.07
C ILE A 4 -2.60 -0.78 -19.32
N GLU A 5 -2.22 -0.20 -20.44
CA GLU A 5 -0.82 0.08 -20.78
C GLU A 5 -0.20 1.06 -19.79
N SER A 6 -0.93 2.12 -19.44
CA SER A 6 -0.49 3.10 -18.43
C SER A 6 -0.33 2.45 -17.05
N TRP A 7 -1.24 1.56 -16.68
CA TRP A 7 -1.17 0.81 -15.42
C TRP A 7 0.06 -0.10 -15.39
N LYS A 8 0.32 -0.81 -16.47
CA LYS A 8 1.49 -1.69 -16.57
C LYS A 8 2.79 -0.90 -16.41
N ALA A 9 2.91 0.20 -17.15
CA ALA A 9 4.08 1.07 -17.05
C ALA A 9 4.28 1.61 -15.63
N PHE A 10 3.19 2.09 -15.01
CA PHE A 10 3.22 2.61 -13.65
C PHE A 10 3.61 1.54 -12.64
N SER A 11 3.02 0.34 -12.74
CA SER A 11 3.32 -0.76 -11.82
C SER A 11 4.78 -1.22 -11.91
N GLU A 12 5.37 -1.18 -13.10
CA GLU A 12 6.79 -1.47 -13.28
C GLU A 12 7.67 -0.45 -12.55
N LEU A 13 7.31 0.83 -12.65
CA LEU A 13 8.02 1.90 -11.94
C LEU A 13 7.91 1.73 -10.42
N VAL A 14 6.73 1.37 -9.93
CA VAL A 14 6.50 1.10 -8.50
C VAL A 14 7.38 -0.08 -8.04
N ALA A 15 7.44 -1.14 -8.83
CA ALA A 15 8.26 -2.30 -8.52
C ALA A 15 9.74 -1.95 -8.44
N LEU A 16 10.25 -1.13 -9.37
CA LEU A 16 11.63 -0.68 -9.36
C LEU A 16 11.93 0.16 -8.12
N ARG A 17 11.02 1.05 -7.77
CA ARG A 17 11.19 1.91 -6.60
C ARG A 17 11.17 1.09 -5.30
N LEU A 18 10.29 0.10 -5.20
CA LEU A 18 10.26 -0.80 -4.05
C LEU A 18 11.57 -1.58 -3.91
N GLY A 19 12.11 -2.08 -5.02
CA GLY A 19 13.39 -2.77 -5.02
C GLY A 19 14.51 -1.87 -4.53
N SER A 20 14.54 -0.62 -4.97
CA SER A 20 15.53 0.36 -4.55
C SER A 20 15.42 0.65 -3.06
N LYS A 21 14.21 0.89 -2.56
CA LYS A 21 13.98 1.15 -1.12
C LYS A 21 14.31 -0.06 -0.26
N TYR A 22 14.05 -1.25 -0.75
CA TYR A 22 14.38 -2.48 -0.04
C TYR A 22 15.89 -2.61 0.13
N LYS A 23 16.67 -2.26 -0.88
CA LYS A 23 18.13 -2.26 -0.82
C LYS A 23 18.65 -1.25 0.21
N GLU A 24 17.92 -0.15 0.41
CA GLU A 24 18.26 0.86 1.42
C GLU A 24 17.89 0.42 2.84
N GLY A 25 17.28 -0.75 3.00
CA GLY A 25 16.87 -1.28 4.30
C GLY A 25 15.49 -0.84 4.77
N LYS A 26 14.73 -0.19 3.91
CA LYS A 26 13.34 0.21 4.23
C LYS A 26 12.41 -0.97 3.97
N ARG A 27 11.87 -1.56 5.03
CA ARG A 27 11.10 -2.81 4.97
C ARG A 27 9.70 -2.67 5.57
N GLY A 28 8.89 -1.80 4.98
CA GLY A 28 7.55 -1.56 5.48
C GLY A 28 6.57 -2.71 5.27
N TRP A 29 6.91 -3.68 4.45
CA TRP A 29 5.98 -4.74 4.03
C TRP A 29 6.24 -6.10 4.69
N ASP A 30 7.33 -6.26 5.41
CA ASP A 30 7.67 -7.53 6.06
C ASP A 30 6.93 -7.79 7.38
N GLY A 31 5.96 -6.95 7.70
CA GLY A 31 5.13 -7.07 8.90
C GLY A 31 5.74 -6.48 10.16
N LYS A 32 6.95 -6.00 10.09
CA LYS A 32 7.63 -5.37 11.24
C LYS A 32 7.28 -3.90 11.40
N TYR A 33 6.83 -3.27 10.31
CA TYR A 33 6.47 -1.86 10.32
C TYR A 33 4.98 -1.72 10.64
N PRO A 34 4.59 -0.93 11.64
CA PRO A 34 3.17 -0.83 12.04
C PRO A 34 2.29 -0.29 10.92
N ILE A 35 1.14 -0.91 10.71
CA ILE A 35 0.18 -0.46 9.70
C ILE A 35 -0.29 0.98 9.95
N SER A 36 -0.39 1.39 11.22
CA SER A 36 -0.75 2.76 11.58
C SER A 36 0.25 3.78 11.04
N SER A 37 1.54 3.44 11.05
CA SER A 37 2.59 4.30 10.48
C SER A 37 2.49 4.38 8.97
N ILE A 38 2.19 3.27 8.31
CA ILE A 38 2.00 3.24 6.86
C ILE A 38 0.81 4.13 6.46
N LEU A 39 -0.30 4.02 7.19
CA LEU A 39 -1.49 4.83 6.94
C LEU A 39 -1.23 6.32 7.17
N LYS A 40 -0.45 6.64 8.19
CA LYS A 40 -0.05 8.03 8.48
C LYS A 40 0.78 8.61 7.33
N GLU A 41 1.79 7.87 6.88
CA GLU A 41 2.64 8.28 5.76
C GLU A 41 1.84 8.41 4.46
N LEU A 42 0.91 7.50 4.22
CA LEU A 42 0.02 7.55 3.06
C LEU A 42 -0.81 8.83 3.06
N ARG A 43 -1.39 9.17 4.21
CA ARG A 43 -2.16 10.41 4.36
C ARG A 43 -1.31 11.65 4.13
N GLU A 44 -0.10 11.67 4.67
CA GLU A 44 0.83 12.79 4.51
C GLU A 44 1.21 12.97 3.04
N ASP A 45 1.49 11.89 2.34
CA ASP A 45 1.84 11.93 0.92
C ASP A 45 0.66 12.47 0.09
N LEU A 46 -0.55 11.98 0.35
CA LEU A 46 -1.75 12.44 -0.35
C LEU A 46 -1.99 13.93 -0.11
N LYS A 47 -1.75 14.39 1.11
CA LYS A 47 -1.89 15.80 1.47
C LYS A 47 -0.88 16.66 0.70
N VAL A 48 0.36 16.23 0.60
CA VAL A 48 1.40 16.94 -0.15
C VAL A 48 1.01 17.04 -1.63
N VAL A 49 0.60 15.93 -2.24
CA VAL A 49 0.16 15.94 -3.65
C VAL A 49 -1.01 16.88 -3.84
N ASN A 50 -2.01 16.80 -2.97
CA ASN A 50 -3.21 17.63 -3.05
C ASN A 50 -2.86 19.13 -2.97
N CYS A 51 -2.01 19.51 -2.02
CA CYS A 51 -1.58 20.89 -1.87
C CYS A 51 -0.81 21.38 -3.09
N ASN A 52 0.06 20.57 -3.66
CA ASN A 52 0.84 20.92 -4.84
C ASN A 52 -0.02 21.06 -6.11
N LEU A 53 -1.08 20.28 -6.22
CA LEU A 53 -1.99 20.37 -7.37
C LEU A 53 -2.93 21.58 -7.28
N LYS A 54 -3.22 22.05 -6.08
CA LYS A 54 -4.13 23.19 -5.86
C LYS A 54 -3.46 24.55 -5.87
N SER A 55 -2.19 24.61 -5.50
CA SER A 55 -1.47 25.88 -5.37
C SER A 55 -0.17 25.84 -6.18
N SER A 56 0.63 26.89 -6.03
CA SER A 56 1.93 26.96 -6.68
C SER A 56 2.78 25.77 -6.28
N LEU A 57 3.29 25.06 -7.26
CA LEU A 57 4.05 23.84 -7.04
C LEU A 57 5.38 24.13 -6.37
N LEU A 58 5.59 23.54 -5.19
CA LEU A 58 6.85 23.55 -4.48
C LEU A 58 7.73 22.38 -4.94
N LEU A 59 7.09 21.29 -5.35
CA LEU A 59 7.78 20.09 -5.83
C LEU A 59 7.76 20.05 -7.35
N SER A 60 8.82 19.48 -7.92
CA SER A 60 8.89 19.25 -9.35
C SER A 60 7.91 18.16 -9.79
N SER A 61 7.64 18.12 -11.09
CA SER A 61 6.82 17.06 -11.68
C SER A 61 7.38 15.67 -11.36
N ASP A 62 8.70 15.52 -11.42
CA ASP A 62 9.35 14.24 -11.13
C ASP A 62 9.20 13.84 -9.66
N GLU A 63 9.32 14.79 -8.75
CA GLU A 63 9.13 14.54 -7.32
C GLU A 63 7.68 14.11 -7.03
N LEU A 64 6.70 14.75 -7.67
CA LEU A 64 5.29 14.38 -7.54
C LEU A 64 5.02 12.99 -8.09
N LYS A 65 5.66 12.62 -9.19
CA LYS A 65 5.54 11.26 -9.76
C LYS A 65 6.11 10.22 -8.79
N LEU A 66 7.23 10.52 -8.15
CA LEU A 66 7.80 9.62 -7.13
C LEU A 66 6.87 9.46 -5.94
N LEU A 67 6.23 10.55 -5.50
CA LEU A 67 5.23 10.48 -4.43
C LEU A 67 4.06 9.58 -4.82
N CYS A 68 3.60 9.66 -6.07
CA CYS A 68 2.53 8.79 -6.56
C CYS A 68 2.94 7.32 -6.52
N GLN A 69 4.18 7.02 -6.86
CA GLN A 69 4.72 5.66 -6.77
C GLN A 69 4.75 5.17 -5.32
N ASP A 70 5.16 6.03 -4.39
CA ASP A 70 5.19 5.71 -2.96
C ASP A 70 3.78 5.49 -2.41
N ILE A 71 2.81 6.31 -2.83
CA ILE A 71 1.40 6.15 -2.46
C ILE A 71 0.89 4.78 -2.92
N ALA A 72 1.19 4.40 -4.15
CA ALA A 72 0.77 3.11 -4.70
C ALA A 72 1.40 1.94 -3.91
N ALA A 73 2.68 2.05 -3.57
CA ALA A 73 3.38 1.03 -2.80
C ALA A 73 2.77 0.88 -1.40
N ARG A 74 2.49 2.00 -0.72
CA ARG A 74 1.86 1.98 0.59
C ARG A 74 0.44 1.43 0.53
N ALA A 75 -0.31 1.76 -0.51
CA ALA A 75 -1.63 1.19 -0.73
C ALA A 75 -1.57 -0.33 -0.89
N MET A 76 -0.55 -0.83 -1.57
CA MET A 76 -0.32 -2.27 -1.70
C MET A 76 -0.03 -2.92 -0.34
N PHE A 77 0.76 -2.29 0.51
CA PHE A 77 1.05 -2.79 1.85
C PHE A 77 -0.22 -2.86 2.70
N VAL A 78 -1.06 -1.84 2.62
CA VAL A 78 -2.36 -1.82 3.31
C VAL A 78 -3.25 -2.94 2.80
N HIS A 79 -3.32 -3.12 1.48
CA HIS A 79 -4.09 -4.19 0.86
C HIS A 79 -3.62 -5.56 1.34
N HIS A 80 -2.31 -5.77 1.37
CA HIS A 80 -1.71 -7.02 1.85
C HIS A 80 -2.08 -7.28 3.32
N HIS A 81 -1.99 -6.25 4.15
CA HIS A 81 -2.35 -6.33 5.56
C HIS A 81 -3.82 -6.72 5.75
N ILE A 82 -4.71 -6.07 5.00
CA ILE A 82 -6.16 -6.37 5.02
C ILE A 82 -6.41 -7.81 4.58
N SER A 83 -5.76 -8.26 3.51
CA SER A 83 -5.91 -9.62 2.99
C SER A 83 -5.48 -10.66 4.02
N LYS A 84 -4.35 -10.41 4.70
CA LYS A 84 -3.85 -11.27 5.76
C LYS A 84 -4.82 -11.33 6.93
N LYS A 85 -5.36 -10.20 7.37
CA LYS A 85 -6.34 -10.13 8.45
C LYS A 85 -7.65 -10.81 8.09
N ALA A 86 -8.11 -10.64 6.86
CA ALA A 86 -9.32 -11.29 6.37
C ALA A 86 -9.17 -12.81 6.37
N LYS A 87 -8.01 -13.30 5.96
CA LYS A 87 -7.68 -14.73 6.00
C LYS A 87 -7.71 -15.27 7.42
N GLU A 88 -7.10 -14.58 8.35
CA GLU A 88 -7.09 -14.96 9.77
C GLU A 88 -8.51 -15.01 10.33
N ARG A 89 -9.35 -14.02 10.01
CA ARG A 89 -10.76 -13.99 10.44
C ARG A 89 -11.56 -15.14 9.85
N THR A 90 -11.32 -15.47 8.60
CA THR A 90 -12.00 -16.58 7.91
C THR A 90 -11.62 -17.90 8.57
N ASP A 91 -10.37 -18.11 8.88
CA ASP A 91 -9.89 -19.32 9.55
C ASP A 91 -10.51 -19.42 10.96
N ASP A 92 -10.58 -18.33 11.71
CA ASP A 92 -11.20 -18.28 13.03
C ASP A 92 -12.72 -18.58 12.94
N ALA A 93 -13.40 -17.96 11.98
CA ALA A 93 -14.83 -18.18 11.77
C ALA A 93 -15.11 -19.63 11.40
N LYS A 94 -14.25 -20.22 10.58
CA LYS A 94 -14.36 -21.62 10.17
C LYS A 94 -14.18 -22.55 11.38
N ALA A 95 -13.20 -22.29 12.22
CA ALA A 95 -12.97 -23.06 13.44
C ALA A 95 -14.15 -22.97 14.38
N ARG A 96 -14.73 -21.78 14.54
CA ARG A 96 -15.92 -21.57 15.37
C ARG A 96 -17.14 -22.29 14.82
N CYS A 97 -17.32 -22.31 13.53
CA CYS A 97 -18.41 -23.03 12.87
C CYS A 97 -18.28 -24.54 13.11
N ASP A 98 -17.07 -25.08 13.02
CA ASP A 98 -16.80 -26.48 13.26
C ASP A 98 -17.10 -26.85 14.73
N GLU A 99 -16.76 -25.99 15.69
CA GLU A 99 -17.08 -26.16 17.10
C GLU A 99 -18.57 -26.17 17.33
N ARG A 100 -19.33 -25.28 16.68
CA ARG A 100 -20.79 -25.23 16.78
C ARG A 100 -21.43 -26.49 16.22
N LYS A 101 -20.90 -27.02 15.13
CA LYS A 101 -21.39 -28.26 14.52
C LYS A 101 -21.20 -29.44 15.47
N THR A 102 -20.12 -29.48 16.19
CA THR A 102 -19.84 -30.56 17.15
C THR A 102 -20.67 -30.46 18.43
N SER A 103 -21.17 -29.28 18.77
CA SER A 103 -21.98 -29.07 19.96
C SER A 103 -23.47 -29.32 19.72
N ASP A 104 -23.88 -29.40 18.47
CA ASP A 104 -25.25 -29.71 18.09
C ASP A 104 -25.45 -31.24 17.95
#